data_b66297b48279f7dc153a24c53ea63fcb
#
_entry.id   b66297b48279f7dc153a24c53ea63fcb
#
_cell.length_a   1.000
_cell.length_b   1.000
_cell.length_c   1.000
_cell.angle_alpha   90.00
_cell.angle_beta   90.00
_cell.angle_gamma   90.00
#
_symmetry.space_group_name_H-M   'P 1'
#
loop_
_entity.id
_entity.type
_entity.pdbx_description
1 polymer ?
#
loop_
_entity_poly.entity_id
_entity_poly.type
_entity_poly.pdbx_seq_one_letter_code
_entity_poly.pdbx_strand_id
1 'polypeptide(L)'
;PSKWMEAKKAVRQCNAIHENSETPDLISFLGFEWTQIDPNKENHYGHKNVMFLETDEESVPVMPIGSGGVATDGMRSVDRLPVVRSNMLSMALVDFKNRSRYADLITFSEHIVKTEDCDDDFYNPENSCYFSALTPKDLFTALNKIESDSIVIPHGNTWGFYTPSESSWDKQLSNEHNNSDKQISFEIMSGHGNSEEYRPWTASLTENNAQFCPE
;
A
#
# COMPACT_ATOMS: atom_id res chain seq x y z
N PRO A 1 8.78 -11.72 -2.06
CA PRO A 1 8.31 -12.80 -1.15
C PRO A 1 8.99 -12.73 0.21
N SER A 2 10.32 -12.53 0.30
CA SER A 2 11.05 -12.68 1.58
C SER A 2 10.57 -11.72 2.68
N LYS A 3 10.36 -10.43 2.39
CA LYS A 3 9.93 -9.46 3.41
C LYS A 3 8.49 -9.70 3.87
N TRP A 4 7.61 -10.11 3.00
CA TRP A 4 6.26 -10.51 3.37
C TRP A 4 6.27 -11.76 4.26
N MET A 5 7.08 -12.75 3.92
CA MET A 5 7.26 -13.94 4.74
C MET A 5 7.87 -13.64 6.11
N GLU A 6 8.83 -12.70 6.17
CA GLU A 6 9.39 -12.21 7.45
C GLU A 6 8.30 -11.52 8.30
N ALA A 7 7.46 -10.68 7.70
CA ALA A 7 6.36 -10.01 8.38
C ALA A 7 5.34 -11.02 8.94
N LYS A 8 4.90 -11.98 8.11
CA LYS A 8 4.01 -13.08 8.54
C LYS A 8 4.58 -13.82 9.75
N LYS A 9 5.87 -14.19 9.67
CA LYS A 9 6.55 -14.88 10.77
C LYS A 9 6.65 -14.01 12.03
N ALA A 10 6.99 -12.73 11.88
CA ALA A 10 7.14 -11.81 13.01
C ALA A 10 5.81 -11.60 13.75
N VAL A 11 4.72 -11.39 13.02
CA VAL A 11 3.38 -11.23 13.60
C VAL A 11 2.97 -12.50 14.38
N ARG A 12 3.12 -13.69 13.77
CA ARG A 12 2.83 -14.95 14.46
C ARG A 12 3.67 -15.16 15.71
N GLN A 13 4.97 -14.85 15.64
CA GLN A 13 5.85 -14.97 16.81
C GLN A 13 5.45 -13.98 17.91
N CYS A 14 5.08 -12.76 17.55
CA CYS A 14 4.62 -11.76 18.51
C CYS A 14 3.35 -12.23 19.24
N ASN A 15 2.37 -12.72 18.49
CA ASN A 15 1.12 -13.21 19.06
C ASN A 15 1.32 -14.47 19.91
N ALA A 16 2.20 -15.39 19.50
CA ALA A 16 2.50 -16.62 20.24
C ALA A 16 3.12 -16.36 21.63
N ILE A 17 3.82 -15.26 21.84
CA ILE A 17 4.36 -14.88 23.15
C ILE A 17 3.23 -14.63 24.16
N HIS A 18 2.07 -14.18 23.69
CA HIS A 18 0.91 -13.82 24.50
C HIS A 18 -0.28 -14.80 24.38
N GLU A 19 -0.12 -15.91 23.64
CA GLU A 19 -1.19 -16.86 23.31
C GLU A 19 -1.92 -17.44 24.55
N ASN A 20 -1.20 -17.58 25.67
CA ASN A 20 -1.76 -18.10 26.93
C ASN A 20 -2.19 -17.00 27.91
N SER A 21 -2.21 -15.74 27.50
CA SER A 21 -2.61 -14.61 28.35
C SER A 21 -4.09 -14.30 28.15
N GLU A 22 -4.88 -14.31 29.25
CA GLU A 22 -6.27 -13.85 29.22
C GLU A 22 -6.39 -12.36 28.81
N THR A 23 -5.31 -11.60 29.04
CA THR A 23 -5.24 -10.17 28.74
C THR A 23 -3.89 -9.87 28.10
N PRO A 24 -3.71 -10.11 26.79
CA PRO A 24 -2.44 -9.86 26.15
C PRO A 24 -2.10 -8.34 26.14
N ASP A 25 -0.86 -8.00 26.44
CA ASP A 25 -0.38 -6.62 26.39
C ASP A 25 -0.32 -6.06 24.96
N LEU A 26 -0.19 -6.94 23.99
CA LEU A 26 -0.09 -6.60 22.57
C LEU A 26 -0.73 -7.67 21.68
N ILE A 27 -1.52 -7.22 20.74
CA ILE A 27 -2.04 -8.05 19.63
C ILE A 27 -1.54 -7.45 18.33
N SER A 28 -0.88 -8.26 17.50
CA SER A 28 -0.35 -7.85 16.20
C SER A 28 -1.20 -8.43 15.06
N PHE A 29 -1.52 -7.57 14.10
CA PHE A 29 -2.22 -7.96 12.88
C PHE A 29 -1.28 -7.94 11.69
N LEU A 30 -1.50 -8.85 10.75
CA LEU A 30 -0.81 -8.84 9.47
C LEU A 30 -1.52 -7.88 8.52
N GLY A 31 -0.76 -7.08 7.79
CA GLY A 31 -1.34 -6.17 6.82
C GLY A 31 -0.32 -5.65 5.81
N PHE A 32 -0.83 -4.95 4.82
CA PHE A 32 -0.02 -4.24 3.82
C PHE A 32 -0.72 -2.94 3.41
N GLU A 33 0.05 -2.03 2.85
CA GLU A 33 -0.48 -0.82 2.24
C GLU A 33 -0.61 -1.02 0.74
N TRP A 34 -1.82 -0.87 0.23
CA TRP A 34 -2.10 -0.79 -1.20
C TRP A 34 -2.07 0.69 -1.61
N THR A 35 -1.14 1.03 -2.51
CA THR A 35 -0.84 2.42 -2.89
C THR A 35 -1.06 2.61 -4.38
N GLN A 36 -2.21 3.18 -4.75
CA GLN A 36 -2.58 3.49 -6.13
C GLN A 36 -2.54 4.99 -6.35
N ILE A 37 -1.34 5.50 -6.61
CA ILE A 37 -1.10 6.92 -6.87
C ILE A 37 -0.77 7.14 -8.34
N ASP A 38 -1.40 8.15 -8.93
CA ASP A 38 -1.24 8.51 -10.33
C ASP A 38 -1.36 10.03 -10.49
N PRO A 39 -0.61 10.68 -11.41
CA PRO A 39 -0.78 12.09 -11.74
C PRO A 39 -2.15 12.41 -12.33
N ASN A 40 -2.77 11.44 -13.00
CA ASN A 40 -4.15 11.56 -13.48
C ASN A 40 -5.11 11.29 -12.31
N LYS A 41 -5.91 12.29 -11.95
CA LYS A 41 -6.90 12.19 -10.88
C LYS A 41 -7.88 11.03 -11.03
N GLU A 42 -8.17 10.60 -12.26
CA GLU A 42 -9.10 9.49 -12.52
C GLU A 42 -8.52 8.14 -12.11
N ASN A 43 -7.21 7.99 -12.12
CA ASN A 43 -6.49 6.77 -11.75
C ASN A 43 -5.89 6.85 -10.33
N HIS A 44 -5.98 8.00 -9.70
CA HIS A 44 -5.46 8.22 -8.35
C HIS A 44 -6.49 7.79 -7.30
N TYR A 45 -6.22 6.73 -6.58
CA TYR A 45 -7.07 6.21 -5.49
C TYR A 45 -6.42 6.33 -4.12
N GLY A 46 -5.23 6.96 -4.05
CA GLY A 46 -4.49 7.15 -2.80
C GLY A 46 -4.01 5.84 -2.20
N HIS A 47 -4.06 5.75 -0.90
CA HIS A 47 -3.58 4.62 -0.12
C HIS A 47 -4.72 3.91 0.59
N LYS A 48 -4.55 2.61 0.82
CA LYS A 48 -5.45 1.80 1.66
C LYS A 48 -4.63 0.83 2.49
N ASN A 49 -4.73 0.94 3.79
CA ASN A 49 -4.19 -0.08 4.69
C ASN A 49 -5.13 -1.27 4.71
N VAL A 50 -4.63 -2.43 4.33
CA VAL A 50 -5.35 -3.71 4.39
C VAL A 50 -4.80 -4.48 5.57
N MET A 51 -5.69 -4.89 6.49
CA MET A 51 -5.33 -5.70 7.66
C MET A 51 -6.17 -6.97 7.68
N PHE A 52 -5.53 -8.10 7.95
CA PHE A 52 -6.16 -9.41 8.07
C PHE A 52 -6.46 -9.74 9.54
N LEU A 53 -7.57 -10.42 9.78
CA LEU A 53 -7.95 -10.89 11.10
C LEU A 53 -7.09 -12.08 11.52
N GLU A 54 -6.96 -13.07 10.62
CA GLU A 54 -6.16 -14.25 10.83
C GLU A 54 -4.70 -14.01 10.41
N THR A 55 -3.81 -14.82 10.97
CA THR A 55 -2.36 -14.74 10.69
C THR A 55 -1.75 -16.07 10.27
N ASP A 56 -2.58 -17.13 10.17
CA ASP A 56 -2.09 -18.42 9.73
C ASP A 56 -1.63 -18.40 8.27
N GLU A 57 -0.72 -19.33 7.92
CA GLU A 57 -0.13 -19.39 6.59
C GLU A 57 -1.17 -19.68 5.50
N GLU A 58 -2.19 -20.47 5.84
CA GLU A 58 -3.23 -20.95 4.93
C GLU A 58 -4.31 -19.89 4.69
N SER A 59 -4.60 -19.07 5.72
CA SER A 59 -5.66 -18.05 5.67
C SER A 59 -5.24 -16.76 5.00
N VAL A 60 -3.93 -16.48 4.92
CA VAL A 60 -3.39 -15.24 4.37
C VAL A 60 -2.60 -15.47 3.07
N PRO A 61 -2.54 -14.50 2.15
CA PRO A 61 -1.97 -14.73 0.83
C PRO A 61 -0.45 -14.98 0.88
N VAL A 62 0.06 -15.72 -0.11
CA VAL A 62 1.51 -15.92 -0.34
C VAL A 62 2.20 -14.61 -0.69
N MET A 63 1.51 -13.72 -1.41
CA MET A 63 1.98 -12.36 -1.76
C MET A 63 0.91 -11.34 -1.45
N PRO A 64 1.27 -10.12 -1.02
CA PRO A 64 0.30 -9.02 -0.91
C PRO A 64 -0.29 -8.70 -2.29
N ILE A 65 -1.52 -8.20 -2.30
CA ILE A 65 -2.11 -7.65 -3.52
C ILE A 65 -1.39 -6.34 -3.85
N GLY A 66 -0.82 -6.28 -5.04
CA GLY A 66 -0.12 -5.09 -5.55
C GLY A 66 -1.08 -4.03 -6.05
N SER A 67 -0.52 -2.87 -6.34
CA SER A 67 -1.17 -1.78 -7.05
C SER A 67 -0.46 -1.51 -8.37
N GLY A 68 -1.01 -0.64 -9.19
CA GLY A 68 -0.34 -0.04 -10.33
C GLY A 68 0.14 1.39 -10.04
N GLY A 69 0.24 2.18 -11.10
CA GLY A 69 0.57 3.60 -11.05
C GLY A 69 2.06 3.90 -10.84
N VAL A 70 2.35 5.18 -10.79
CA VAL A 70 3.74 5.68 -10.90
C VAL A 70 4.69 5.21 -9.79
N ALA A 71 4.17 4.93 -8.60
CA ALA A 71 5.00 4.44 -7.49
C ALA A 71 5.45 3.00 -7.76
N THR A 72 4.52 2.15 -8.16
CA THR A 72 4.79 0.75 -8.50
C THR A 72 5.70 0.64 -9.71
N ASP A 73 5.41 1.35 -10.80
CA ASP A 73 6.23 1.38 -12.01
C ASP A 73 7.64 1.82 -11.70
N GLY A 74 7.76 2.85 -10.85
CA GLY A 74 9.05 3.32 -10.39
C GLY A 74 9.83 2.29 -9.57
N MET A 75 9.20 1.56 -8.67
CA MET A 75 9.86 0.54 -7.84
C MET A 75 10.23 -0.70 -8.65
N ARG A 76 9.45 -1.07 -9.63
CA ARG A 76 9.66 -2.26 -10.48
C ARG A 76 10.52 -2.00 -11.72
N SER A 77 10.96 -0.76 -11.93
CA SER A 77 11.82 -0.41 -13.08
C SER A 77 13.22 -0.97 -12.93
N VAL A 78 13.65 -1.79 -13.91
CA VAL A 78 15.01 -2.32 -14.02
C VAL A 78 16.05 -1.21 -14.12
N ASP A 79 15.73 -0.12 -14.81
CA ASP A 79 16.63 1.01 -15.06
C ASP A 79 17.01 1.77 -13.77
N ARG A 80 16.19 1.63 -12.72
CA ARG A 80 16.47 2.24 -11.41
C ARG A 80 17.44 1.46 -10.54
N LEU A 81 17.62 0.17 -10.76
CA LEU A 81 18.48 -0.67 -9.93
C LEU A 81 19.92 -0.16 -9.78
N PRO A 82 20.61 0.28 -10.86
CA PRO A 82 21.97 0.80 -10.72
C PRO A 82 22.05 2.03 -9.81
N VAL A 83 21.06 2.94 -9.92
CA VAL A 83 20.98 4.17 -9.10
C VAL A 83 20.69 3.81 -7.64
N VAL A 84 19.75 2.90 -7.39
CA VAL A 84 19.43 2.42 -6.03
C VAL A 84 20.67 1.81 -5.39
N ARG A 85 21.36 0.92 -6.09
CA ARG A 85 22.60 0.28 -5.60
C ARG A 85 23.67 1.32 -5.25
N SER A 86 23.96 2.25 -6.18
CA SER A 86 24.96 3.30 -5.98
C SER A 86 24.64 4.17 -4.76
N ASN A 87 23.41 4.63 -4.64
CA ASN A 87 22.97 5.46 -3.52
C ASN A 87 23.03 4.70 -2.19
N MET A 88 22.54 3.46 -2.15
CA MET A 88 22.53 2.67 -0.91
C MET A 88 23.94 2.29 -0.47
N LEU A 89 24.86 1.97 -1.41
CA LEU A 89 26.27 1.74 -1.08
C LEU A 89 26.94 3.00 -0.53
N SER A 90 26.67 4.16 -1.13
CA SER A 90 27.19 5.44 -0.63
C SER A 90 26.68 5.75 0.76
N MET A 91 25.37 5.54 1.01
CA MET A 91 24.78 5.73 2.34
C MET A 91 25.34 4.74 3.36
N ALA A 92 25.57 3.49 2.99
CA ALA A 92 26.17 2.48 3.88
C ALA A 92 27.60 2.84 4.31
N LEU A 93 28.34 3.60 3.51
CA LEU A 93 29.66 4.11 3.86
C LEU A 93 29.58 5.28 4.85
N VAL A 94 28.62 6.18 4.66
CA VAL A 94 28.44 7.36 5.53
C VAL A 94 27.78 6.97 6.85
N ASP A 95 26.77 6.12 6.81
CA ASP A 95 26.02 5.63 7.96
C ASP A 95 26.30 4.14 8.21
N PHE A 96 27.53 3.84 8.54
CA PHE A 96 28.01 2.47 8.70
C PHE A 96 27.25 1.65 9.75
N LYS A 97 26.70 2.31 10.77
CA LYS A 97 25.88 1.67 11.80
C LYS A 97 24.61 1.01 11.22
N ASN A 98 24.01 1.61 10.21
CA ASN A 98 22.78 1.15 9.56
C ASN A 98 23.03 0.43 8.22
N ARG A 99 24.26 0.03 7.90
CA ARG A 99 24.63 -0.58 6.62
C ARG A 99 23.80 -1.81 6.22
N SER A 100 23.33 -2.59 7.18
CA SER A 100 22.46 -3.74 6.92
C SER A 100 21.11 -3.33 6.33
N ARG A 101 20.54 -2.21 6.78
CA ARG A 101 19.28 -1.67 6.24
C ARG A 101 19.42 -1.26 4.78
N TYR A 102 20.57 -0.69 4.41
CA TYR A 102 20.85 -0.31 3.02
C TYR A 102 21.05 -1.55 2.14
N ALA A 103 21.72 -2.59 2.66
CA ALA A 103 21.85 -3.87 1.95
C ALA A 103 20.47 -4.55 1.77
N ASP A 104 19.63 -4.53 2.79
CA ASP A 104 18.27 -5.05 2.73
C ASP A 104 17.42 -4.34 1.67
N LEU A 105 17.55 -3.00 1.56
CA LEU A 105 16.83 -2.24 0.54
C LEU A 105 17.29 -2.58 -0.89
N ILE A 106 18.59 -2.81 -1.10
CA ILE A 106 19.10 -3.28 -2.39
C ILE A 106 18.47 -4.64 -2.73
N THR A 107 18.54 -5.60 -1.81
CA THR A 107 17.99 -6.95 -1.99
C THR A 107 16.48 -6.89 -2.26
N PHE A 108 15.75 -6.07 -1.53
CA PHE A 108 14.32 -5.85 -1.72
C PHE A 108 14.01 -5.32 -3.12
N SER A 109 14.74 -4.29 -3.57
CA SER A 109 14.56 -3.71 -4.91
C SER A 109 14.84 -4.72 -6.02
N GLU A 110 15.89 -5.54 -5.87
CA GLU A 110 16.20 -6.60 -6.83
C GLU A 110 15.10 -7.67 -6.89
N HIS A 111 14.51 -8.03 -5.75
CA HIS A 111 13.41 -8.99 -5.70
C HIS A 111 12.16 -8.46 -6.38
N ILE A 112 11.78 -7.20 -6.11
CA ILE A 112 10.60 -6.58 -6.72
C ILE A 112 10.71 -6.57 -8.24
N VAL A 113 11.86 -6.15 -8.76
CA VAL A 113 12.10 -6.09 -10.22
C VAL A 113 12.06 -7.48 -10.86
N LYS A 114 12.49 -8.52 -10.16
CA LYS A 114 12.51 -9.89 -10.66
C LYS A 114 11.20 -10.66 -10.48
N THR A 115 10.28 -10.14 -9.68
CA THR A 115 8.98 -10.78 -9.49
C THR A 115 8.16 -10.62 -10.77
N GLU A 116 7.81 -11.73 -11.39
CA GLU A 116 7.02 -11.76 -12.62
C GLU A 116 5.59 -11.35 -12.33
N ASP A 117 4.95 -10.71 -13.30
CA ASP A 117 3.52 -10.43 -13.24
C ASP A 117 2.72 -11.74 -13.36
N CYS A 118 1.54 -11.78 -12.77
CA CYS A 118 0.65 -12.91 -12.96
C CYS A 118 0.12 -12.94 -14.39
N ASP A 119 0.10 -14.13 -14.99
CA ASP A 119 -0.44 -14.33 -16.35
C ASP A 119 -1.97 -14.25 -16.39
N ASP A 120 -2.62 -14.43 -15.24
CA ASP A 120 -4.07 -14.44 -15.11
C ASP A 120 -4.60 -13.05 -14.72
N ASP A 121 -5.70 -12.64 -15.36
CA ASP A 121 -6.49 -11.47 -14.94
C ASP A 121 -7.18 -11.69 -13.57
N PHE A 122 -7.03 -12.86 -12.98
CA PHE A 122 -7.65 -13.25 -11.73
C PHE A 122 -6.61 -13.46 -10.63
N TYR A 123 -6.83 -12.76 -9.52
CA TYR A 123 -6.01 -12.97 -8.32
C TYR A 123 -6.18 -14.39 -7.76
N ASN A 124 -5.06 -15.04 -7.46
CA ASN A 124 -4.99 -16.28 -6.73
C ASN A 124 -4.09 -16.09 -5.49
N PRO A 125 -4.60 -16.25 -4.26
CA PRO A 125 -3.83 -16.03 -3.02
C PRO A 125 -2.65 -16.99 -2.83
N GLU A 126 -2.62 -18.12 -3.55
CA GLU A 126 -1.53 -19.10 -3.49
C GLU A 126 -0.37 -18.78 -4.46
N ASN A 127 -0.57 -17.86 -5.39
CA ASN A 127 0.44 -17.53 -6.39
C ASN A 127 1.50 -16.59 -5.81
N SER A 128 2.76 -16.81 -6.24
CA SER A 128 3.91 -15.96 -5.88
C SER A 128 4.25 -14.90 -6.91
N CYS A 129 3.42 -14.73 -7.96
CA CYS A 129 3.53 -13.67 -8.95
C CYS A 129 2.97 -12.34 -8.42
N TYR A 130 3.30 -11.25 -9.09
CA TYR A 130 2.76 -9.92 -8.76
C TYR A 130 1.41 -9.73 -9.44
N PHE A 131 0.35 -9.62 -8.65
CA PHE A 131 -0.98 -9.25 -9.13
C PHE A 131 -1.23 -7.77 -8.85
N SER A 132 -1.59 -7.01 -9.89
CA SER A 132 -1.90 -5.58 -9.79
C SER A 132 -3.40 -5.35 -9.74
N ALA A 133 -3.93 -4.96 -8.59
CA ALA A 133 -5.24 -4.35 -8.50
C ALA A 133 -5.11 -2.86 -8.85
N LEU A 134 -5.71 -2.43 -9.95
CA LEU A 134 -5.58 -1.06 -10.45
C LEU A 134 -6.62 -0.11 -9.87
N THR A 135 -7.70 -0.68 -9.33
CA THR A 135 -8.81 0.07 -8.73
C THR A 135 -9.20 -0.54 -7.39
N PRO A 136 -9.91 0.21 -6.52
CA PRO A 136 -10.47 -0.36 -5.29
C PRO A 136 -11.40 -1.55 -5.54
N LYS A 137 -12.15 -1.55 -6.64
CA LYS A 137 -12.97 -2.69 -7.07
C LYS A 137 -12.12 -3.96 -7.26
N ASP A 138 -11.00 -3.84 -7.97
CA ASP A 138 -10.09 -4.97 -8.21
C ASP A 138 -9.49 -5.46 -6.88
N LEU A 139 -9.11 -4.52 -6.00
CA LEU A 139 -8.63 -4.84 -4.66
C LEU A 139 -9.68 -5.65 -3.86
N PHE A 140 -10.93 -5.17 -3.81
CA PHE A 140 -11.98 -5.89 -3.09
C PHE A 140 -12.32 -7.24 -3.72
N THR A 141 -12.29 -7.32 -5.06
CA THR A 141 -12.48 -8.58 -5.77
C THR A 141 -11.40 -9.60 -5.42
N ALA A 142 -10.15 -9.15 -5.31
CA ALA A 142 -9.04 -9.98 -4.89
C ALA A 142 -9.15 -10.39 -3.41
N LEU A 143 -9.47 -9.45 -2.52
CA LEU A 143 -9.65 -9.70 -1.08
C LEU A 143 -10.75 -10.72 -0.80
N ASN A 144 -11.81 -10.74 -1.60
CA ASN A 144 -12.90 -11.72 -1.46
C ASN A 144 -12.50 -13.16 -1.81
N LYS A 145 -11.30 -13.37 -2.36
CA LYS A 145 -10.75 -14.70 -2.63
C LYS A 145 -9.80 -15.20 -1.53
N ILE A 146 -9.50 -14.37 -0.56
CA ILE A 146 -8.67 -14.69 0.59
C ILE A 146 -9.59 -15.22 1.70
N GLU A 147 -9.20 -16.29 2.37
CA GLU A 147 -10.01 -16.93 3.43
C GLU A 147 -10.13 -16.00 4.66
N SER A 148 -9.04 -15.32 5.01
CA SER A 148 -9.03 -14.39 6.14
C SER A 148 -9.95 -13.20 5.93
N ASP A 149 -10.75 -12.87 6.92
CA ASP A 149 -11.45 -11.60 6.97
C ASP A 149 -10.46 -10.43 6.98
N SER A 150 -10.87 -9.33 6.38
CA SER A 150 -10.00 -8.15 6.27
C SER A 150 -10.77 -6.86 6.44
N ILE A 151 -10.10 -5.87 7.04
CA ILE A 151 -10.56 -4.48 7.02
C ILE A 151 -9.64 -3.65 6.12
N VAL A 152 -10.23 -2.65 5.49
CA VAL A 152 -9.54 -1.75 4.57
C VAL A 152 -9.74 -0.32 5.04
N ILE A 153 -8.64 0.37 5.35
CA ILE A 153 -8.66 1.75 5.87
C ILE A 153 -8.08 2.68 4.80
N PRO A 154 -8.91 3.42 4.07
CA PRO A 154 -8.44 4.40 3.10
C PRO A 154 -7.84 5.63 3.78
N HIS A 155 -6.78 6.16 3.17
CA HIS A 155 -6.16 7.43 3.56
C HIS A 155 -5.43 8.09 2.37
N GLY A 156 -5.01 9.35 2.52
CA GLY A 156 -4.25 10.08 1.51
C GLY A 156 -4.91 10.20 0.13
N ASN A 157 -6.25 10.26 0.07
CA ASN A 157 -6.97 10.22 -1.19
C ASN A 157 -7.22 11.61 -1.78
N THR A 158 -7.47 12.60 -0.93
CA THR A 158 -7.87 13.95 -1.35
C THR A 158 -6.91 15.02 -0.85
N TRP A 159 -6.00 14.66 0.02
CA TRP A 159 -5.05 15.54 0.67
C TRP A 159 -3.67 14.90 0.73
N GLY A 160 -2.63 15.72 0.61
CA GLY A 160 -1.25 15.28 0.59
C GLY A 160 -0.51 15.86 -0.61
N PHE A 161 0.81 15.97 -0.52
CA PHE A 161 1.61 16.70 -1.53
C PHE A 161 1.68 15.99 -2.90
N TYR A 162 1.36 14.70 -2.96
CA TYR A 162 1.33 13.92 -4.21
C TYR A 162 -0.08 13.68 -4.75
N THR A 163 -1.12 14.20 -4.08
CA THR A 163 -2.50 14.08 -4.55
C THR A 163 -2.74 15.06 -5.71
N PRO A 164 -3.21 14.60 -6.88
CA PRO A 164 -3.52 15.47 -8.01
C PRO A 164 -4.61 16.48 -7.65
N SER A 165 -4.54 17.66 -8.28
CA SER A 165 -5.60 18.65 -8.17
C SER A 165 -6.94 18.08 -8.57
N GLU A 166 -8.00 18.50 -7.92
CA GLU A 166 -9.39 18.07 -8.15
C GLU A 166 -9.65 16.58 -7.83
N SER A 167 -8.76 15.91 -7.12
CA SER A 167 -9.06 14.59 -6.57
C SER A 167 -10.13 14.70 -5.50
N SER A 168 -11.12 13.81 -5.55
CA SER A 168 -12.22 13.77 -4.60
C SER A 168 -12.53 12.34 -4.15
N TRP A 169 -13.33 12.21 -3.11
CA TRP A 169 -13.84 10.93 -2.62
C TRP A 169 -14.93 10.31 -3.51
N ASP A 170 -15.59 11.11 -4.35
CA ASP A 170 -16.79 10.71 -5.07
C ASP A 170 -16.61 9.42 -5.87
N LYS A 171 -15.52 9.32 -6.62
CA LYS A 171 -15.23 8.11 -7.41
C LYS A 171 -14.99 6.87 -6.56
N GLN A 172 -14.53 7.05 -5.31
CA GLN A 172 -14.26 5.95 -4.39
C GLN A 172 -15.48 5.51 -3.60
N LEU A 173 -16.55 6.32 -3.59
CA LEU A 173 -17.80 6.02 -2.92
C LEU A 173 -18.84 5.39 -3.86
N SER A 174 -18.53 5.25 -5.14
CA SER A 174 -19.42 4.77 -6.19
C SER A 174 -18.85 3.55 -6.92
N ASN A 175 -19.69 2.91 -7.74
CA ASN A 175 -19.28 1.91 -8.73
C ASN A 175 -18.42 0.75 -8.22
N GLU A 176 -18.79 0.16 -7.08
CA GLU A 176 -18.06 -0.97 -6.48
C GLU A 176 -16.62 -0.62 -6.00
N HIS A 177 -16.26 0.67 -6.01
CA HIS A 177 -15.02 1.16 -5.41
C HIS A 177 -15.12 1.33 -3.89
N ASN A 178 -16.32 1.18 -3.33
CA ASN A 178 -16.58 1.11 -1.90
C ASN A 178 -17.12 -0.28 -1.53
N ASN A 179 -16.64 -0.80 -0.41
CA ASN A 179 -17.15 -2.03 0.18
C ASN A 179 -17.40 -1.77 1.67
N SER A 180 -18.66 -1.60 2.04
CA SER A 180 -19.08 -1.25 3.42
C SER A 180 -18.76 -2.35 4.44
N ASP A 181 -18.58 -3.59 4.02
CA ASP A 181 -18.26 -4.70 4.92
C ASP A 181 -16.77 -4.69 5.30
N LYS A 182 -15.92 -4.13 4.43
CA LYS A 182 -14.47 -4.04 4.63
C LYS A 182 -13.99 -2.63 4.97
N GLN A 183 -14.60 -1.59 4.41
CA GLN A 183 -14.26 -0.18 4.68
C GLN A 183 -15.13 0.39 5.80
N ILE A 184 -14.98 -0.12 7.01
CA ILE A 184 -15.73 0.30 8.21
C ILE A 184 -15.12 1.51 8.92
N SER A 185 -13.95 1.95 8.49
CA SER A 185 -13.23 3.10 9.04
C SER A 185 -12.37 3.76 7.95
N PHE A 186 -11.95 4.99 8.21
CA PHE A 186 -10.95 5.68 7.40
C PHE A 186 -10.04 6.53 8.28
N GLU A 187 -8.84 6.80 7.81
CA GLU A 187 -7.90 7.64 8.51
C GLU A 187 -8.26 9.11 8.33
N ILE A 188 -8.46 9.79 9.47
CA ILE A 188 -8.83 11.21 9.48
C ILE A 188 -7.59 12.08 9.30
N MET A 189 -6.49 11.74 9.95
CA MET A 189 -5.27 12.54 9.98
C MET A 189 -4.02 11.66 10.03
N SER A 190 -3.01 12.02 9.23
CA SER A 190 -1.71 11.38 9.22
C SER A 190 -0.59 12.36 8.89
N GLY A 191 0.63 11.86 8.76
CA GLY A 191 1.76 12.64 8.24
C GLY A 191 1.60 13.08 6.78
N HIS A 192 0.66 12.52 6.04
CA HIS A 192 0.34 12.88 4.66
C HIS A 192 -0.66 14.02 4.54
N GLY A 193 -1.36 14.36 5.60
CA GLY A 193 -2.37 15.41 5.63
C GLY A 193 -3.62 15.02 6.40
N ASN A 194 -4.60 15.89 6.35
CA ASN A 194 -5.86 15.81 7.06
C ASN A 194 -6.98 15.44 6.07
N SER A 195 -7.66 14.33 6.29
CA SER A 195 -8.75 13.84 5.43
C SER A 195 -10.13 14.27 5.91
N GLU A 196 -10.26 14.80 7.12
CA GLU A 196 -11.56 15.22 7.67
C GLU A 196 -12.00 16.60 7.18
N GLU A 197 -11.05 17.46 6.88
CA GLU A 197 -11.33 18.82 6.48
C GLU A 197 -11.57 18.89 4.98
N TYR A 198 -12.81 19.08 4.58
CA TYR A 198 -13.12 19.39 3.21
C TYR A 198 -12.58 20.79 2.88
N ARG A 199 -11.57 20.80 2.03
CA ARG A 199 -11.04 22.04 1.47
C ARG A 199 -11.36 22.05 -0.01
N PRO A 200 -12.03 23.08 -0.51
CA PRO A 200 -12.33 23.21 -1.95
C PRO A 200 -11.04 23.44 -2.77
N TRP A 201 -9.91 23.60 -2.12
CA TRP A 201 -8.62 23.74 -2.77
C TRP A 201 -7.69 22.57 -2.43
N THR A 202 -7.09 22.02 -3.45
CA THR A 202 -5.89 21.21 -3.38
C THR A 202 -4.76 22.07 -3.90
N ALA A 203 -3.84 22.56 -3.10
CA ALA A 203 -2.75 23.45 -3.45
C ALA A 203 -3.15 24.66 -4.35
N SER A 204 -3.84 24.43 -5.46
CA SER A 204 -4.39 25.47 -6.35
C SER A 204 -5.51 24.92 -7.22
N LEU A 205 -6.46 25.76 -7.57
CA LEU A 205 -7.41 25.52 -8.64
C LEU A 205 -6.93 26.25 -9.90
N THR A 206 -7.30 25.70 -11.08
CA THR A 206 -7.03 26.36 -12.35
C THR A 206 -8.34 26.80 -12.97
N GLU A 207 -8.52 28.07 -13.09
CA GLU A 207 -9.67 28.68 -13.78
C GLU A 207 -9.15 29.64 -14.85
N ASN A 208 -9.62 29.48 -16.08
CA ASN A 208 -9.19 30.31 -17.21
C ASN A 208 -7.65 30.42 -17.40
N ASN A 209 -6.94 29.30 -17.16
CA ASN A 209 -5.47 29.23 -17.17
C ASN A 209 -4.74 30.02 -16.06
N ALA A 210 -5.45 30.52 -15.07
CA ALA A 210 -4.86 31.10 -13.88
C ALA A 210 -4.96 30.17 -12.69
N GLN A 211 -3.88 30.01 -11.94
CA GLN A 211 -3.90 29.27 -10.68
C GLN A 211 -4.26 30.24 -9.54
N PHE A 212 -5.16 29.82 -8.68
CA PHE A 212 -5.53 30.60 -7.49
C PHE A 212 -5.81 29.66 -6.30
N CYS A 213 -5.64 30.19 -5.09
CA CYS A 213 -6.13 29.54 -3.88
C CYS A 213 -7.59 29.92 -3.72
N PRO A 214 -8.53 28.97 -3.63
CA PRO A 214 -9.92 29.32 -3.32
C PRO A 214 -10.01 29.92 -1.91
N GLU A 215 -10.92 30.84 -1.74
CA GLU A 215 -11.23 31.51 -0.46
C GLU A 215 -11.87 30.56 0.54
#